data_c593caa39a94ff8c45f036ddfb758ba1
#
_entry.id   c593caa39a94ff8c45f036ddfb758ba1
#
_cell.length_a   1.000
_cell.length_b   1.000
_cell.length_c   1.000
_cell.angle_alpha   90.00
_cell.angle_beta   90.00
_cell.angle_gamma   90.00
#
_symmetry.space_group_name_H-M   'P 1'
#
loop_
_entity.id
_entity.type
_entity.pdbx_description
1 polymer ?
#
loop_
_entity_poly.entity_id
_entity_poly.type
_entity_poly.pdbx_seq_one_letter_code
_entity_poly.pdbx_strand_id
1 'polypeptide(L)'
;MKLCEMIEEMGERSHMRVAFVGAGGKTSCMLELAQQWKKQGKKVLVTTSAHMENPKNFPLKDITEDDGEAICALLKREGAAAAGLPVKEGGKIGPLSRTVYEQTAAEADCVLLEADGSRRFPMKVPGKQEPILYEDTTHIFILTGASALGKPLKEVCHRIEEAEKILETEAGQESGERIVTEELLGILLEQGYVRRLKRDFSQGKLAVILNQADVLQNSEESRKKLQEQLSVPVFLHDWTKAVHGIVLAAGFSRRFGENKLLYEIEGKPMYRFLTERLLHLQKKKKLQTLTVVTQYEEIRQYAEKQGMTAVENRDSSRGISPSLQLRLAAAMEKSREEKENYYLFFVADQPFLTERTVEEFVSAFLKTGKGIGCVCKEGIAGNPVI
;
A
#
# COMPACT_ATOMS: atom_id res chain seq x y z
N MET A 1 11.61 1.51 0.72
CA MET A 1 12.27 0.38 1.44
C MET A 1 11.19 -0.54 1.98
N LYS A 2 11.38 -1.87 1.99
CA LYS A 2 10.43 -2.84 2.56
C LYS A 2 10.43 -2.75 4.09
N LEU A 3 9.29 -3.05 4.72
CA LEU A 3 9.17 -2.99 6.18
C LEU A 3 10.09 -3.98 6.89
N CYS A 4 10.29 -5.19 6.35
CA CYS A 4 11.25 -6.15 6.90
C CYS A 4 12.70 -5.63 6.86
N GLU A 5 13.11 -4.94 5.78
CA GLU A 5 14.43 -4.32 5.66
C GLU A 5 14.65 -3.21 6.70
N MET A 6 13.59 -2.43 7.03
CA MET A 6 13.65 -1.42 8.09
C MET A 6 13.93 -2.06 9.45
N ILE A 7 13.31 -3.22 9.73
CA ILE A 7 13.54 -3.97 10.96
C ILE A 7 14.96 -4.53 11.01
N GLU A 8 15.45 -5.08 9.88
CA GLU A 8 16.83 -5.56 9.77
C GLU A 8 17.83 -4.45 10.06
N GLU A 9 17.62 -3.24 9.51
CA GLU A 9 18.44 -2.06 9.77
C GLU A 9 18.39 -1.64 11.24
N MET A 10 17.22 -1.73 11.89
CA MET A 10 17.10 -1.50 13.34
C MET A 10 17.72 -2.62 14.16
N GLY A 11 17.98 -3.79 13.58
CA GLY A 11 18.54 -5.00 14.19
C GLY A 11 17.48 -5.97 14.71
N GLU A 12 17.40 -7.14 14.11
CA GLU A 12 16.49 -8.22 14.48
C GLU A 12 16.74 -8.79 15.89
N ARG A 13 15.71 -9.40 16.46
CA ARG A 13 15.75 -10.21 17.69
C ARG A 13 15.11 -11.57 17.42
N SER A 14 15.42 -12.57 18.22
CA SER A 14 14.89 -13.94 18.08
C SER A 14 13.37 -14.01 18.10
N HIS A 15 12.74 -13.16 18.93
CA HIS A 15 11.30 -13.01 19.00
C HIS A 15 10.94 -11.53 18.77
N MET A 16 10.32 -11.25 17.62
CA MET A 16 9.95 -9.90 17.24
C MET A 16 8.58 -9.52 17.79
N ARG A 17 8.50 -8.43 18.52
CA ARG A 17 7.26 -7.85 19.02
C ARG A 17 7.21 -6.40 18.56
N VAL A 18 6.54 -6.17 17.42
CA VAL A 18 6.56 -4.88 16.73
C VAL A 18 5.24 -4.16 16.95
N ALA A 19 5.28 -3.05 17.64
CA ALA A 19 4.13 -2.18 17.84
C ALA A 19 4.07 -1.09 16.75
N PHE A 20 2.88 -0.86 16.24
CA PHE A 20 2.56 0.19 15.29
C PHE A 20 1.70 1.24 15.98
N VAL A 21 2.21 2.47 16.04
CA VAL A 21 1.55 3.63 16.66
C VAL A 21 1.45 4.77 15.66
N GLY A 22 0.66 5.80 15.99
CA GLY A 22 0.47 6.96 15.11
C GLY A 22 -0.70 6.79 14.13
N ALA A 23 -0.54 7.27 12.90
CA ALA A 23 -1.61 7.32 11.92
C ALA A 23 -1.08 7.13 10.49
N GLY A 24 -1.97 7.12 9.48
CA GLY A 24 -1.56 7.05 8.08
C GLY A 24 -1.20 5.66 7.59
N GLY A 25 -1.92 4.59 8.05
CA GLY A 25 -1.84 3.28 7.42
C GLY A 25 -1.25 2.14 8.25
N LYS A 26 -1.35 2.20 9.60
CA LYS A 26 -0.84 1.16 10.50
C LYS A 26 -1.26 -0.26 10.12
N THR A 27 -2.56 -0.51 10.05
CA THR A 27 -3.11 -1.83 9.75
C THR A 27 -2.57 -2.38 8.42
N SER A 28 -2.49 -1.53 7.40
CA SER A 28 -1.94 -1.90 6.09
C SER A 28 -0.46 -2.29 6.17
N CYS A 29 0.37 -1.49 6.87
CA CYS A 29 1.79 -1.83 7.08
C CYS A 29 1.95 -3.13 7.88
N MET A 30 1.12 -3.35 8.89
CA MET A 30 1.13 -4.61 9.66
C MET A 30 0.82 -5.81 8.77
N LEU A 31 -0.21 -5.72 7.92
CA LEU A 31 -0.60 -6.81 7.03
C LEU A 31 0.46 -7.08 5.96
N GLU A 32 1.10 -6.05 5.43
CA GLU A 32 2.22 -6.18 4.51
C GLU A 32 3.40 -6.90 5.17
N LEU A 33 3.82 -6.45 6.36
CA LEU A 33 4.91 -7.08 7.10
C LEU A 33 4.58 -8.53 7.50
N ALA A 34 3.31 -8.80 7.88
CA ALA A 34 2.87 -10.16 8.18
C ALA A 34 3.03 -11.08 6.97
N GLN A 35 2.68 -10.60 5.77
CA GLN A 35 2.86 -11.37 4.54
C GLN A 35 4.33 -11.57 4.17
N GLN A 36 5.17 -10.54 4.34
CA GLN A 36 6.61 -10.64 4.10
C GLN A 36 7.24 -11.72 5.01
N TRP A 37 6.94 -11.70 6.30
CA TRP A 37 7.47 -12.67 7.26
C TRP A 37 6.87 -14.07 7.11
N LYS A 38 5.58 -14.18 6.77
CA LYS A 38 4.97 -15.48 6.41
C LYS A 38 5.70 -16.15 5.23
N LYS A 39 6.05 -15.37 4.19
CA LYS A 39 6.84 -15.87 3.05
C LYS A 39 8.25 -16.34 3.45
N GLN A 40 8.81 -15.76 4.50
CA GLN A 40 10.08 -16.20 5.10
C GLN A 40 9.93 -17.43 6.03
N GLY A 41 8.72 -18.00 6.14
CA GLY A 41 8.44 -19.16 7.00
C GLY A 41 8.24 -18.83 8.48
N LYS A 42 8.16 -17.55 8.86
CA LYS A 42 7.91 -17.13 10.26
C LYS A 42 6.42 -17.27 10.59
N LYS A 43 6.13 -17.67 11.83
CA LYS A 43 4.76 -17.66 12.39
C LYS A 43 4.46 -16.25 12.90
N VAL A 44 3.41 -15.60 12.34
CA VAL A 44 3.11 -14.20 12.60
C VAL A 44 1.72 -14.02 13.18
N LEU A 45 1.65 -13.48 14.39
CA LEU A 45 0.40 -13.05 15.03
C LEU A 45 0.18 -11.56 14.76
N VAL A 46 -1.00 -11.19 14.22
CA VAL A 46 -1.46 -9.82 14.06
C VAL A 46 -2.56 -9.55 15.09
N THR A 47 -2.39 -8.58 15.98
CA THR A 47 -3.34 -8.29 17.06
C THR A 47 -3.34 -6.81 17.43
N THR A 48 -4.10 -6.45 18.46
CA THR A 48 -4.19 -5.07 18.96
C THR A 48 -4.23 -5.02 20.49
N SER A 49 -3.66 -3.98 21.06
CA SER A 49 -3.84 -3.62 22.47
C SER A 49 -4.85 -2.49 22.66
N ALA A 50 -5.32 -1.90 21.55
CA ALA A 50 -6.34 -0.85 21.50
C ALA A 50 -7.60 -1.33 20.76
N HIS A 51 -7.88 -0.75 19.58
CA HIS A 51 -8.94 -1.18 18.69
C HIS A 51 -8.44 -1.20 17.27
N MET A 52 -8.64 -2.31 16.58
CA MET A 52 -8.26 -2.52 15.19
C MET A 52 -9.50 -2.81 14.33
N GLU A 53 -9.42 -2.60 13.02
CA GLU A 53 -10.45 -3.01 12.07
C GLU A 53 -10.70 -4.52 12.16
N ASN A 54 -11.96 -4.96 11.93
CA ASN A 54 -12.31 -6.37 12.00
C ASN A 54 -11.53 -7.16 10.93
N PRO A 55 -10.78 -8.21 11.30
CA PRO A 55 -9.90 -8.92 10.40
C PRO A 55 -10.60 -9.76 9.33
N LYS A 56 -11.94 -9.88 9.33
CA LYS A 56 -12.70 -10.58 8.27
C LYS A 56 -12.38 -10.09 6.85
N ASN A 57 -11.91 -8.84 6.74
CA ASN A 57 -11.52 -8.24 5.46
C ASN A 57 -9.99 -8.35 5.19
N PHE A 58 -9.24 -8.98 6.09
CA PHE A 58 -7.80 -9.11 5.94
C PHE A 58 -7.45 -10.31 5.04
N PRO A 59 -6.31 -10.26 4.35
CA PRO A 59 -5.79 -11.39 3.58
C PRO A 59 -5.17 -12.48 4.49
N LEU A 60 -5.59 -12.55 5.73
CA LEU A 60 -5.17 -13.50 6.77
C LEU A 60 -6.39 -14.22 7.33
N LYS A 61 -6.21 -15.45 7.78
CA LYS A 61 -7.24 -16.13 8.59
C LYS A 61 -7.31 -15.49 9.97
N ASP A 62 -8.49 -15.46 10.54
CA ASP A 62 -8.76 -14.77 11.81
C ASP A 62 -9.48 -15.64 12.83
N ILE A 63 -9.25 -15.31 14.09
CA ILE A 63 -10.00 -15.81 15.25
C ILE A 63 -10.41 -14.61 16.09
N THR A 64 -11.70 -14.50 16.34
CA THR A 64 -12.30 -13.40 17.13
C THR A 64 -12.86 -13.90 18.46
N GLU A 65 -12.27 -14.96 19.00
CA GLU A 65 -12.59 -15.58 20.28
C GLU A 65 -11.32 -15.60 21.15
N ASP A 66 -11.49 -15.61 22.47
CA ASP A 66 -10.37 -15.64 23.43
C ASP A 66 -9.89 -17.08 23.66
N ASP A 67 -9.55 -17.77 22.56
CA ASP A 67 -9.13 -19.16 22.52
C ASP A 67 -7.67 -19.29 22.05
N GLY A 68 -6.77 -19.40 23.00
CA GLY A 68 -5.33 -19.49 22.73
C GLY A 68 -4.93 -20.76 21.98
N GLU A 69 -5.60 -21.90 22.22
CA GLU A 69 -5.30 -23.16 21.52
C GLU A 69 -5.69 -23.08 20.04
N ALA A 70 -6.88 -22.52 19.76
CA ALA A 70 -7.35 -22.32 18.40
C ALA A 70 -6.44 -21.36 17.62
N ILE A 71 -6.01 -20.25 18.27
CA ILE A 71 -5.06 -19.29 17.63
C ILE A 71 -3.70 -19.95 17.35
N CYS A 72 -3.13 -20.70 18.32
CA CYS A 72 -1.89 -21.42 18.14
C CYS A 72 -1.97 -22.48 17.03
N ALA A 73 -3.08 -23.23 16.96
CA ALA A 73 -3.32 -24.20 15.90
C ALA A 73 -3.42 -23.52 14.52
N LEU A 74 -4.07 -22.34 14.45
CA LEU A 74 -4.16 -21.55 13.22
C LEU A 74 -2.79 -21.03 12.79
N LEU A 75 -1.97 -20.50 13.70
CA LEU A 75 -0.61 -20.06 13.43
C LEU A 75 0.27 -21.19 12.85
N LYS A 76 0.19 -22.39 13.44
CA LYS A 76 0.92 -23.57 12.95
C LYS A 76 0.50 -23.97 11.53
N ARG A 77 -0.80 -23.93 11.25
CA ARG A 77 -1.34 -24.35 9.96
C ARG A 77 -1.14 -23.32 8.85
N GLU A 78 -1.41 -22.04 9.13
CA GLU A 78 -1.44 -20.98 8.13
C GLU A 78 -0.15 -20.15 8.05
N GLY A 79 0.73 -20.21 9.07
CA GLY A 79 1.93 -19.38 9.19
C GLY A 79 1.66 -17.93 9.59
N ALA A 80 0.42 -17.43 9.45
CA ALA A 80 0.03 -16.11 9.96
C ALA A 80 -1.46 -16.10 10.30
N ALA A 81 -1.80 -15.41 11.39
CA ALA A 81 -3.19 -15.27 11.86
C ALA A 81 -3.44 -13.87 12.43
N ALA A 82 -4.68 -13.38 12.26
CA ALA A 82 -5.16 -12.19 12.95
C ALA A 82 -6.06 -12.62 14.12
N ALA A 83 -5.88 -12.00 15.30
CA ALA A 83 -6.69 -12.33 16.47
C ALA A 83 -7.01 -11.12 17.35
N GLY A 84 -8.21 -11.15 17.96
CA GLY A 84 -8.69 -10.12 18.88
C GLY A 84 -10.18 -10.31 19.19
N LEU A 85 -10.67 -9.67 20.23
CA LEU A 85 -12.05 -9.84 20.69
C LEU A 85 -13.00 -8.83 20.03
N PRO A 86 -14.22 -9.25 19.65
CA PRO A 86 -15.22 -8.33 19.13
C PRO A 86 -15.54 -7.22 20.13
N VAL A 87 -15.57 -5.97 19.67
CA VAL A 87 -16.06 -4.85 20.50
C VAL A 87 -17.47 -4.45 20.08
N LYS A 88 -18.26 -3.91 21.03
CA LYS A 88 -19.67 -3.58 20.83
C LYS A 88 -19.92 -2.53 19.75
N GLU A 89 -18.94 -1.72 19.44
CA GLU A 89 -19.06 -0.63 18.46
C GLU A 89 -18.35 -0.97 17.13
N GLY A 90 -19.14 -1.01 16.06
CA GLY A 90 -18.69 -0.67 14.71
C GLY A 90 -17.74 -1.63 14.01
N GLY A 91 -17.87 -2.95 14.17
CA GLY A 91 -17.09 -3.87 13.32
C GLY A 91 -15.57 -3.79 13.55
N LYS A 92 -15.15 -3.61 14.79
CA LYS A 92 -13.76 -3.61 15.25
C LYS A 92 -13.50 -4.80 16.18
N ILE A 93 -12.22 -5.08 16.39
CA ILE A 93 -11.74 -5.96 17.45
C ILE A 93 -10.93 -5.17 18.48
N GLY A 94 -10.94 -5.65 19.71
CA GLY A 94 -10.14 -5.20 20.83
C GLY A 94 -9.08 -6.24 21.23
N PRO A 95 -8.34 -5.99 22.32
CA PRO A 95 -7.25 -6.84 22.77
C PRO A 95 -7.76 -8.23 23.21
N LEU A 96 -6.89 -9.23 23.02
CA LEU A 96 -7.03 -10.54 23.67
C LEU A 96 -6.83 -10.39 25.19
N SER A 97 -7.34 -11.36 25.98
CA SER A 97 -6.96 -11.44 27.39
C SER A 97 -5.44 -11.59 27.52
N ARG A 98 -4.89 -11.14 28.65
CA ARG A 98 -3.44 -11.22 28.88
C ARG A 98 -2.90 -12.65 28.76
N THR A 99 -3.62 -13.60 29.33
CA THR A 99 -3.24 -15.03 29.32
C THR A 99 -3.19 -15.57 27.88
N VAL A 100 -4.22 -15.28 27.07
CA VAL A 100 -4.27 -15.72 25.67
C VAL A 100 -3.22 -15.02 24.83
N TYR A 101 -2.98 -13.73 25.05
CA TYR A 101 -1.90 -13.02 24.38
C TYR A 101 -0.53 -13.67 24.69
N GLU A 102 -0.21 -13.88 25.96
CA GLU A 102 1.09 -14.47 26.37
C GLU A 102 1.28 -15.87 25.78
N GLN A 103 0.24 -16.72 25.81
CA GLN A 103 0.25 -18.05 25.21
C GLN A 103 0.52 -18.00 23.70
N THR A 104 -0.21 -17.16 22.99
CA THR A 104 -0.12 -17.07 21.51
C THR A 104 1.14 -16.36 21.05
N ALA A 105 1.61 -15.37 21.81
CA ALA A 105 2.88 -14.70 21.57
C ALA A 105 4.07 -15.61 21.77
N ALA A 106 4.03 -16.55 22.72
CA ALA A 106 5.08 -17.56 22.92
C ALA A 106 5.18 -18.54 21.74
N GLU A 107 4.06 -18.87 21.07
CA GLU A 107 4.04 -19.73 19.87
C GLU A 107 4.49 -19.00 18.60
N ALA A 108 4.27 -17.69 18.53
CA ALA A 108 4.59 -16.88 17.36
C ALA A 108 6.06 -16.44 17.34
N ASP A 109 6.72 -16.57 16.18
CA ASP A 109 8.05 -16.00 15.96
C ASP A 109 8.00 -14.46 15.98
N CYS A 110 6.90 -13.90 15.44
CA CYS A 110 6.68 -12.47 15.35
C CYS A 110 5.26 -12.10 15.79
N VAL A 111 5.13 -10.99 16.54
CA VAL A 111 3.83 -10.36 16.85
C VAL A 111 3.82 -8.95 16.29
N LEU A 112 2.76 -8.60 15.58
CA LEU A 112 2.45 -7.26 15.08
C LEU A 112 1.28 -6.71 15.87
N LEU A 113 1.49 -5.60 16.57
CA LEU A 113 0.56 -5.01 17.52
C LEU A 113 0.10 -3.64 17.06
N GLU A 114 -1.20 -3.43 16.80
CA GLU A 114 -1.76 -2.09 16.67
C GLU A 114 -2.01 -1.51 18.08
N ALA A 115 -1.22 -0.51 18.49
CA ALA A 115 -1.17 -0.05 19.87
C ALA A 115 -1.92 1.28 20.11
N ASP A 116 -2.52 1.88 19.10
CA ASP A 116 -3.37 3.07 19.23
C ASP A 116 -4.38 3.21 18.06
N GLY A 117 -5.46 3.96 18.28
CA GLY A 117 -6.45 4.28 17.25
C GLY A 117 -6.16 5.61 16.55
N SER A 118 -6.40 5.72 15.24
CA SER A 118 -6.18 6.95 14.45
C SER A 118 -7.41 7.50 13.74
N ARG A 119 -8.55 6.84 13.80
CA ARG A 119 -9.80 7.21 13.08
C ARG A 119 -9.59 7.48 11.59
N ARG A 120 -8.62 6.79 10.96
CA ARG A 120 -8.25 6.94 9.54
C ARG A 120 -7.66 8.29 9.15
N PHE A 121 -7.25 9.13 10.11
CA PHE A 121 -6.49 10.34 9.82
C PHE A 121 -5.07 10.00 9.32
N PRO A 122 -4.46 10.86 8.48
CA PRO A 122 -3.09 10.62 8.02
C PRO A 122 -2.04 10.90 9.11
N MET A 123 -2.34 11.75 10.09
CA MET A 123 -1.48 12.00 11.25
C MET A 123 -2.27 12.10 12.55
N LYS A 124 -1.59 11.96 13.68
CA LYS A 124 -2.19 12.13 15.01
C LYS A 124 -1.14 12.46 16.08
N VAL A 125 -1.62 12.97 17.19
CA VAL A 125 -0.91 13.05 18.45
C VAL A 125 -1.52 12.05 19.46
N PRO A 126 -0.73 11.33 20.26
CA PRO A 126 -1.27 10.36 21.20
C PRO A 126 -2.03 11.03 22.34
N GLY A 127 -3.07 10.37 22.83
CA GLY A 127 -3.73 10.77 24.07
C GLY A 127 -2.89 10.41 25.30
N LYS A 128 -3.38 10.82 26.47
CA LYS A 128 -2.65 10.61 27.76
C LYS A 128 -2.32 9.14 28.06
N GLN A 129 -3.21 8.23 27.67
CA GLN A 129 -3.06 6.78 27.90
C GLN A 129 -2.57 6.01 26.64
N GLU A 130 -2.25 6.69 25.56
CA GLU A 130 -1.76 6.09 24.32
C GLU A 130 -0.27 6.35 24.13
N PRO A 131 0.45 5.46 23.47
CA PRO A 131 0.01 4.13 23.04
C PRO A 131 -0.04 3.11 24.19
N ILE A 132 -0.82 2.02 23.99
CA ILE A 132 -0.86 0.90 24.94
C ILE A 132 0.12 -0.16 24.44
N LEU A 133 1.27 -0.24 25.05
CA LEU A 133 2.32 -1.18 24.69
C LEU A 133 2.41 -2.32 25.71
N TYR A 134 2.78 -3.50 25.23
CA TYR A 134 3.09 -4.63 26.11
C TYR A 134 4.58 -4.61 26.48
N GLU A 135 4.90 -5.14 27.66
CA GLU A 135 6.27 -5.14 28.22
C GLU A 135 7.30 -5.86 27.33
N ASP A 136 6.84 -6.84 26.57
CA ASP A 136 7.66 -7.63 25.63
C ASP A 136 7.89 -6.92 24.28
N THR A 137 7.38 -5.70 24.08
CA THR A 137 7.57 -4.94 22.84
C THR A 137 9.05 -4.69 22.58
N THR A 138 9.51 -5.10 21.38
CA THR A 138 10.92 -4.98 20.98
C THR A 138 11.19 -3.82 20.04
N HIS A 139 10.23 -3.53 19.14
CA HIS A 139 10.32 -2.49 18.14
C HIS A 139 9.02 -1.68 18.09
N ILE A 140 9.16 -0.38 17.85
CA ILE A 140 8.02 0.52 17.75
C ILE A 140 8.18 1.36 16.48
N PHE A 141 7.23 1.21 15.57
CA PHE A 141 7.08 2.06 14.41
C PHE A 141 6.06 3.16 14.68
N ILE A 142 6.49 4.40 14.59
CA ILE A 142 5.65 5.59 14.69
C ILE A 142 5.29 6.00 13.26
N LEU A 143 4.04 5.74 12.82
CA LEU A 143 3.60 6.04 11.48
C LEU A 143 3.00 7.44 11.36
N THR A 144 3.30 8.09 10.25
CA THR A 144 2.62 9.29 9.78
C THR A 144 2.46 9.23 8.28
N GLY A 145 1.30 9.65 7.75
CA GLY A 145 1.04 9.66 6.32
C GLY A 145 1.58 10.93 5.66
N ALA A 146 2.40 10.77 4.63
CA ALA A 146 2.94 11.87 3.84
C ALA A 146 1.84 12.77 3.24
N SER A 147 0.64 12.22 3.05
CA SER A 147 -0.54 12.95 2.57
C SER A 147 -1.04 14.06 3.52
N ALA A 148 -0.50 14.15 4.74
CA ALA A 148 -0.77 15.25 5.66
C ALA A 148 0.00 16.53 5.29
N LEU A 149 1.20 16.41 4.71
CA LEU A 149 2.04 17.55 4.34
C LEU A 149 1.33 18.48 3.36
N GLY A 150 1.48 19.78 3.58
CA GLY A 150 0.87 20.84 2.79
C GLY A 150 -0.63 21.06 3.03
N LYS A 151 -1.23 20.38 4.04
CA LYS A 151 -2.67 20.52 4.36
C LYS A 151 -2.87 21.22 5.70
N PRO A 152 -4.08 21.82 5.92
CA PRO A 152 -4.46 22.37 7.20
C PRO A 152 -4.41 21.30 8.31
N LEU A 153 -3.73 21.61 9.41
CA LEU A 153 -3.54 20.69 10.54
C LEU A 153 -4.87 20.14 11.08
N LYS A 154 -5.88 21.00 11.18
CA LYS A 154 -7.23 20.62 11.67
C LYS A 154 -7.94 19.58 10.80
N GLU A 155 -7.60 19.47 9.50
CA GLU A 155 -8.24 18.55 8.57
C GLU A 155 -7.55 17.16 8.57
N VAL A 156 -6.29 17.10 9.00
CA VAL A 156 -5.44 15.90 8.84
C VAL A 156 -4.95 15.30 10.15
N CYS A 157 -5.14 16.00 11.28
CA CYS A 157 -4.63 15.56 12.58
C CYS A 157 -5.76 15.03 13.49
N HIS A 158 -5.66 13.76 13.88
CA HIS A 158 -6.48 13.23 14.97
C HIS A 158 -5.95 13.74 16.31
N ARG A 159 -6.84 14.28 17.17
CA ARG A 159 -6.52 14.96 18.45
C ARG A 159 -5.84 16.31 18.25
N ILE A 160 -6.49 17.15 17.47
CA ILE A 160 -6.02 18.50 17.17
C ILE A 160 -5.73 19.32 18.43
N GLU A 161 -6.54 19.18 19.46
CA GLU A 161 -6.37 19.92 20.73
C GLU A 161 -5.05 19.58 21.45
N GLU A 162 -4.61 18.30 21.39
CA GLU A 162 -3.34 17.88 21.95
C GLU A 162 -2.16 18.36 21.07
N ALA A 163 -2.36 18.39 19.74
CA ALA A 163 -1.36 18.92 18.81
C ALA A 163 -1.13 20.43 19.06
N GLU A 164 -2.20 21.20 19.19
CA GLU A 164 -2.12 22.66 19.47
C GLU A 164 -1.38 22.93 20.78
N LYS A 165 -1.65 22.20 21.85
CA LYS A 165 -0.92 22.37 23.12
C LYS A 165 0.59 22.15 22.98
N ILE A 166 1.01 21.16 22.20
CA ILE A 166 2.43 20.93 21.94
C ILE A 166 3.01 22.11 21.16
N LEU A 167 2.33 22.56 20.11
CA LEU A 167 2.82 23.64 19.25
C LEU A 167 2.86 24.99 19.98
N GLU A 168 1.89 25.30 20.83
CA GLU A 168 1.90 26.51 21.66
C GLU A 168 3.10 26.56 22.59
N THR A 169 3.52 25.40 23.14
CA THR A 169 4.67 25.27 24.01
C THR A 169 6.00 25.42 23.26
N GLU A 170 6.13 24.84 22.09
CA GLU A 170 7.40 24.71 21.36
C GLU A 170 7.61 25.80 20.31
N ALA A 171 6.55 26.27 19.66
CA ALA A 171 6.60 27.22 18.55
C ALA A 171 5.91 28.58 18.82
N GLY A 172 5.30 28.74 20.00
CA GLY A 172 4.57 29.95 20.38
C GLY A 172 3.14 30.02 19.81
N GLN A 173 2.40 31.04 20.23
CA GLN A 173 1.06 31.30 19.73
C GLN A 173 1.13 31.98 18.35
N GLU A 174 0.76 31.27 17.32
CA GLU A 174 0.51 31.83 15.98
C GLU A 174 -0.99 32.03 15.78
N SER A 175 -1.38 33.23 15.31
CA SER A 175 -2.76 33.51 14.90
C SER A 175 -2.94 33.09 13.44
N GLY A 176 -3.70 32.04 13.19
CA GLY A 176 -4.01 31.62 11.83
C GLY A 176 -4.17 30.11 11.66
N GLU A 177 -4.49 29.69 10.45
CA GLU A 177 -4.59 28.29 10.11
C GLU A 177 -3.20 27.68 9.91
N ARG A 178 -2.84 26.69 10.74
CA ARG A 178 -1.55 26.02 10.63
C ARG A 178 -1.55 24.99 9.50
N ILE A 179 -0.61 25.15 8.58
CA ILE A 179 -0.37 24.17 7.49
C ILE A 179 0.72 23.20 7.97
N VAL A 180 0.52 21.92 7.74
CA VAL A 180 1.49 20.89 8.10
C VAL A 180 2.73 20.99 7.22
N THR A 181 3.83 21.47 7.78
CA THR A 181 5.18 21.41 7.20
C THR A 181 5.96 20.26 7.79
N GLU A 182 7.13 19.93 7.24
CA GLU A 182 8.03 18.95 7.84
C GLU A 182 8.49 19.37 9.25
N GLU A 183 8.70 20.67 9.47
CA GLU A 183 9.08 21.21 10.78
C GLU A 183 7.98 21.00 11.81
N LEU A 184 6.73 21.39 11.47
CA LEU A 184 5.58 21.19 12.34
C LEU A 184 5.35 19.71 12.65
N LEU A 185 5.44 18.86 11.61
CA LEU A 185 5.31 17.41 11.76
C LEU A 185 6.40 16.83 12.65
N GLY A 186 7.66 17.28 12.48
CA GLY A 186 8.79 16.88 13.30
C GLY A 186 8.60 17.21 14.77
N ILE A 187 8.15 18.43 15.09
CA ILE A 187 7.83 18.84 16.47
C ILE A 187 6.77 17.91 17.08
N LEU A 188 5.65 17.68 16.36
CA LEU A 188 4.57 16.84 16.87
C LEU A 188 4.99 15.38 17.06
N LEU A 189 5.82 14.82 16.19
CA LEU A 189 6.36 13.46 16.33
C LEU A 189 7.35 13.35 17.47
N GLU A 190 8.29 14.30 17.60
CA GLU A 190 9.31 14.28 18.63
C GLU A 190 8.68 14.45 20.03
N GLN A 191 7.82 15.45 20.22
CA GLN A 191 7.20 15.74 21.50
C GLN A 191 6.07 14.77 21.86
N GLY A 192 5.22 14.43 20.86
CA GLY A 192 4.06 13.58 21.07
C GLY A 192 4.42 12.11 21.29
N TYR A 193 5.41 11.59 20.55
CA TYR A 193 5.75 10.17 20.58
C TYR A 193 7.18 9.89 21.03
N VAL A 194 8.20 10.41 20.33
CA VAL A 194 9.58 9.94 20.44
C VAL A 194 10.13 10.13 21.84
N ARG A 195 10.04 11.33 22.42
CA ARG A 195 10.55 11.61 23.77
C ARG A 195 9.88 10.75 24.84
N ARG A 196 8.55 10.59 24.74
CA ARG A 196 7.80 9.79 25.68
C ARG A 196 8.16 8.32 25.58
N LEU A 197 8.19 7.77 24.37
CA LEU A 197 8.51 6.37 24.13
C LEU A 197 9.95 6.02 24.51
N LYS A 198 10.91 6.91 24.25
CA LYS A 198 12.29 6.72 24.73
C LYS A 198 12.41 6.65 26.26
N ARG A 199 11.62 7.44 26.96
CA ARG A 199 11.58 7.42 28.41
C ARG A 199 10.92 6.16 28.96
N ASP A 200 9.75 5.80 28.40
CA ASP A 200 8.89 4.74 28.92
C ASP A 200 9.31 3.34 28.42
N PHE A 201 10.02 3.27 27.27
CA PHE A 201 10.47 2.04 26.59
C PHE A 201 11.94 2.12 26.18
N SER A 202 12.83 2.29 27.14
CA SER A 202 14.28 2.46 26.89
C SER A 202 14.95 1.25 26.20
N GLN A 203 14.37 0.05 26.29
CA GLN A 203 14.86 -1.18 25.67
C GLN A 203 14.29 -1.41 24.25
N GLY A 204 13.25 -0.68 23.87
CA GLY A 204 12.61 -0.78 22.56
C GLY A 204 13.37 0.02 21.50
N LYS A 205 13.47 -0.53 20.30
CA LYS A 205 14.00 0.18 19.14
C LYS A 205 12.87 0.99 18.49
N LEU A 206 13.09 2.28 18.29
CA LEU A 206 12.11 3.21 17.75
C LEU A 206 12.52 3.69 16.37
N ALA A 207 11.56 3.80 15.45
CA ALA A 207 11.72 4.51 14.20
C ALA A 207 10.42 5.20 13.79
N VAL A 208 10.54 6.27 13.00
CA VAL A 208 9.42 6.93 12.34
C VAL A 208 9.32 6.41 10.91
N ILE A 209 8.11 6.13 10.46
CA ILE A 209 7.80 5.79 9.06
C ILE A 209 6.95 6.91 8.47
N LEU A 210 7.51 7.63 7.50
CA LEU A 210 6.75 8.49 6.61
C LEU A 210 6.13 7.60 5.53
N ASN A 211 4.90 7.19 5.76
CA ASN A 211 4.14 6.28 4.90
C ASN A 211 3.46 7.03 3.75
N GLN A 212 3.16 6.35 2.65
CA GLN A 212 2.59 6.94 1.44
C GLN A 212 3.51 8.02 0.84
N ALA A 213 4.82 7.81 0.91
CA ALA A 213 5.80 8.78 0.45
C ALA A 213 5.76 9.01 -1.08
N ASP A 214 5.13 8.10 -1.82
CA ASP A 214 4.81 8.20 -3.25
C ASP A 214 3.89 9.37 -3.62
N VAL A 215 3.17 9.97 -2.65
CA VAL A 215 2.34 11.17 -2.91
C VAL A 215 3.16 12.46 -2.98
N LEU A 216 4.41 12.44 -2.51
CA LEU A 216 5.30 13.61 -2.49
C LEU A 216 6.12 13.67 -3.79
N GLN A 217 6.38 14.89 -4.26
CA GLN A 217 7.26 15.09 -5.42
C GLN A 217 8.73 14.79 -5.08
N ASN A 218 9.14 15.10 -3.86
CA ASN A 218 10.51 14.88 -3.37
C ASN A 218 10.48 14.30 -1.94
N SER A 219 10.11 13.03 -1.83
CA SER A 219 9.99 12.35 -0.53
C SER A 219 11.30 12.23 0.23
N GLU A 220 12.43 12.11 -0.47
CA GLU A 220 13.74 12.02 0.17
C GLU A 220 14.18 13.34 0.83
N GLU A 221 13.79 14.48 0.29
CA GLU A 221 14.01 15.77 0.92
C GLU A 221 13.19 15.91 2.22
N SER A 222 11.90 15.53 2.17
CA SER A 222 11.05 15.52 3.37
C SER A 222 11.60 14.57 4.44
N ARG A 223 12.11 13.39 4.05
CA ARG A 223 12.77 12.47 4.96
C ARG A 223 13.98 13.10 5.65
N LYS A 224 14.86 13.78 4.89
CA LYS A 224 16.04 14.45 5.43
C LYS A 224 15.67 15.54 6.45
N LYS A 225 14.71 16.41 6.10
CA LYS A 225 14.21 17.46 7.02
C LYS A 225 13.64 16.88 8.32
N LEU A 226 12.89 15.78 8.23
CA LEU A 226 12.40 15.08 9.43
C LEU A 226 13.54 14.42 10.20
N GLN A 227 14.52 13.82 9.54
CA GLN A 227 15.67 13.19 10.20
C GLN A 227 16.53 14.19 10.99
N GLU A 228 16.63 15.44 10.52
CA GLU A 228 17.35 16.51 11.23
C GLU A 228 16.68 16.91 12.56
N GLN A 229 15.36 16.69 12.68
CA GLN A 229 14.58 17.06 13.84
C GLN A 229 14.33 15.90 14.81
N LEU A 230 14.34 14.67 14.30
CA LEU A 230 13.98 13.49 15.07
C LEU A 230 15.22 12.74 15.54
N SER A 231 15.20 12.38 16.82
CA SER A 231 16.27 11.65 17.47
C SER A 231 16.22 10.12 17.26
N VAL A 232 15.46 9.67 16.27
CA VAL A 232 15.27 8.27 15.85
C VAL A 232 15.34 8.18 14.32
N PRO A 233 15.64 7.00 13.74
CA PRO A 233 15.64 6.82 12.29
C PRO A 233 14.29 7.18 11.66
N VAL A 234 14.36 7.80 10.47
CA VAL A 234 13.18 8.10 9.63
C VAL A 234 13.26 7.30 8.34
N PHE A 235 12.30 6.43 8.14
CA PHE A 235 12.17 5.60 6.95
C PHE A 235 11.06 6.12 6.03
N LEU A 236 11.28 5.99 4.71
CA LEU A 236 10.22 6.16 3.73
C LEU A 236 9.58 4.81 3.42
N HIS A 237 8.27 4.78 3.47
CA HIS A 237 7.49 3.64 3.02
C HIS A 237 6.52 4.09 1.93
N ASP A 238 6.65 3.47 0.77
CA ASP A 238 5.77 3.70 -0.35
C ASP A 238 4.74 2.59 -0.38
N TRP A 239 3.47 2.94 -0.32
CA TRP A 239 2.41 2.02 -0.67
C TRP A 239 2.40 1.89 -2.19
N THR A 240 3.32 1.11 -2.71
CA THR A 240 3.44 0.98 -4.15
C THR A 240 2.24 0.23 -4.72
N LYS A 241 1.28 1.00 -5.20
CA LYS A 241 0.25 0.53 -6.11
C LYS A 241 0.94 0.18 -7.42
N ALA A 242 0.99 -1.11 -7.74
CA ALA A 242 1.55 -1.54 -9.00
C ALA A 242 0.48 -1.44 -10.09
N VAL A 243 0.73 -0.65 -11.11
CA VAL A 243 -0.16 -0.57 -12.29
C VAL A 243 0.45 -1.39 -13.41
N HIS A 244 -0.31 -2.36 -13.90
CA HIS A 244 0.06 -3.26 -14.97
C HIS A 244 -0.72 -2.92 -16.23
N GLY A 245 -0.06 -2.64 -17.34
CA GLY A 245 -0.69 -2.37 -18.62
C GLY A 245 -1.01 -3.65 -19.38
N ILE A 246 -2.23 -3.78 -19.89
CA ILE A 246 -2.68 -4.88 -20.76
C ILE A 246 -3.23 -4.29 -22.04
N VAL A 247 -2.57 -4.56 -23.15
CA VAL A 247 -2.99 -4.09 -24.50
C VAL A 247 -3.71 -5.19 -25.23
N LEU A 248 -4.98 -4.96 -25.53
CA LEU A 248 -5.81 -5.87 -26.32
C LEU A 248 -5.61 -5.58 -27.81
N ALA A 249 -4.93 -6.47 -28.52
CA ALA A 249 -4.56 -6.36 -29.93
C ALA A 249 -5.01 -7.59 -30.76
N ALA A 250 -6.20 -8.14 -30.45
CA ALA A 250 -6.71 -9.36 -31.06
C ALA A 250 -8.02 -9.15 -31.89
N GLY A 251 -8.44 -7.90 -32.13
CA GLY A 251 -9.67 -7.57 -32.86
C GLY A 251 -9.60 -7.92 -34.36
N PHE A 252 -10.65 -8.52 -34.90
CA PHE A 252 -10.72 -8.99 -36.33
C PHE A 252 -10.87 -7.87 -37.37
N SER A 253 -11.08 -6.63 -36.98
CA SER A 253 -11.27 -5.49 -37.92
C SER A 253 -12.28 -5.73 -39.05
N ARG A 254 -13.35 -6.55 -38.83
CA ARG A 254 -14.31 -7.05 -39.83
C ARG A 254 -14.90 -5.97 -40.74
N ARG A 255 -14.99 -4.73 -40.25
CA ARG A 255 -15.55 -3.59 -41.02
C ARG A 255 -14.49 -2.87 -41.84
N PHE A 256 -13.20 -3.14 -41.63
CA PHE A 256 -12.12 -2.46 -42.31
C PHE A 256 -11.57 -3.22 -43.52
N GLY A 257 -11.99 -4.51 -43.69
CA GLY A 257 -11.55 -5.37 -44.80
C GLY A 257 -10.16 -5.98 -44.59
N GLU A 258 -9.28 -5.31 -43.86
CA GLU A 258 -7.92 -5.73 -43.51
C GLU A 258 -7.68 -5.57 -41.99
N ASN A 259 -6.52 -6.04 -41.50
CA ASN A 259 -6.17 -5.83 -40.12
C ASN A 259 -5.80 -4.37 -39.85
N LYS A 260 -6.72 -3.57 -39.27
CA LYS A 260 -6.51 -2.15 -39.04
C LYS A 260 -5.32 -1.87 -38.10
N LEU A 261 -4.90 -2.81 -37.23
CA LEU A 261 -3.79 -2.63 -36.31
C LEU A 261 -2.45 -2.59 -37.08
N LEU A 262 -2.37 -3.26 -38.22
CA LEU A 262 -1.21 -3.27 -39.11
C LEU A 262 -1.23 -2.12 -40.14
N TYR A 263 -2.37 -1.41 -40.26
CA TYR A 263 -2.46 -0.26 -41.14
C TYR A 263 -1.45 0.83 -40.70
N GLU A 264 -0.71 1.32 -41.71
CA GLU A 264 0.34 2.31 -41.47
C GLU A 264 -0.23 3.73 -41.45
N ILE A 265 0.07 4.45 -40.39
CA ILE A 265 -0.15 5.89 -40.26
C ILE A 265 1.24 6.52 -40.27
N GLU A 266 1.51 7.34 -41.28
CA GLU A 266 2.83 7.98 -41.46
C GLU A 266 4.01 6.98 -41.45
N GLY A 267 3.84 5.83 -42.12
CA GLY A 267 4.86 4.77 -42.22
C GLY A 267 5.05 3.93 -40.94
N LYS A 268 4.12 4.00 -40.01
CA LYS A 268 4.18 3.27 -38.72
C LYS A 268 2.86 2.54 -38.45
N PRO A 269 2.87 1.22 -38.18
CA PRO A 269 1.67 0.44 -37.87
C PRO A 269 0.90 1.03 -36.66
N MET A 270 -0.42 1.09 -36.77
CA MET A 270 -1.31 1.76 -35.80
C MET A 270 -1.06 1.28 -34.36
N TYR A 271 -0.93 -0.03 -34.12
CA TYR A 271 -0.71 -0.56 -32.76
C TYR A 271 0.56 -0.04 -32.09
N ARG A 272 1.59 0.33 -32.85
CA ARG A 272 2.88 0.79 -32.32
C ARG A 272 2.79 2.16 -31.67
N PHE A 273 1.86 3.02 -32.08
CA PHE A 273 1.69 4.34 -31.46
C PHE A 273 1.38 4.23 -29.99
N LEU A 274 0.46 3.36 -29.62
CA LEU A 274 0.11 3.15 -28.20
C LEU A 274 1.18 2.33 -27.47
N THR A 275 1.62 1.20 -28.05
CA THR A 275 2.57 0.32 -27.36
C THR A 275 3.91 0.99 -27.03
N GLU A 276 4.41 1.86 -27.92
CA GLU A 276 5.65 2.61 -27.67
C GLU A 276 5.50 3.64 -26.54
N ARG A 277 4.36 4.34 -26.45
CA ARG A 277 4.07 5.24 -25.34
C ARG A 277 3.96 4.49 -24.01
N LEU A 278 3.29 3.35 -23.99
CA LEU A 278 3.18 2.52 -22.79
C LEU A 278 4.52 1.93 -22.38
N LEU A 279 5.39 1.55 -23.31
CA LEU A 279 6.77 1.16 -23.04
C LEU A 279 7.57 2.30 -22.41
N HIS A 280 7.36 3.54 -22.86
CA HIS A 280 7.99 4.70 -22.26
C HIS A 280 7.51 4.93 -20.83
N LEU A 281 6.20 4.77 -20.57
CA LEU A 281 5.65 4.81 -19.20
C LEU A 281 6.20 3.67 -18.32
N GLN A 282 6.42 2.48 -18.86
CA GLN A 282 7.08 1.39 -18.15
C GLN A 282 8.54 1.72 -17.81
N LYS A 283 9.30 2.28 -18.74
CA LYS A 283 10.68 2.75 -18.49
C LYS A 283 10.74 3.83 -17.41
N LYS A 284 9.73 4.70 -17.36
CA LYS A 284 9.55 5.70 -16.28
C LYS A 284 9.03 5.11 -14.96
N LYS A 285 8.88 3.78 -14.86
CA LYS A 285 8.30 3.08 -13.69
C LYS A 285 6.88 3.51 -13.33
N LYS A 286 6.13 4.10 -14.27
CA LYS A 286 4.70 4.41 -14.13
C LYS A 286 3.81 3.20 -14.37
N LEU A 287 4.28 2.24 -15.15
CA LEU A 287 3.72 0.90 -15.30
C LEU A 287 4.75 -0.13 -14.84
N GLN A 288 4.31 -1.11 -14.05
CA GLN A 288 5.18 -2.18 -13.54
C GLN A 288 5.48 -3.21 -14.63
N THR A 289 4.44 -3.66 -15.34
CA THR A 289 4.57 -4.59 -16.48
C THR A 289 3.72 -4.12 -17.63
N LEU A 290 4.03 -4.61 -18.84
CA LEU A 290 3.24 -4.41 -20.04
C LEU A 290 3.03 -5.74 -20.76
N THR A 291 1.77 -6.12 -20.91
CA THR A 291 1.36 -7.35 -21.58
C THR A 291 0.56 -7.03 -22.85
N VAL A 292 0.89 -7.66 -23.96
CA VAL A 292 0.15 -7.54 -25.24
C VAL A 292 -0.57 -8.84 -25.49
N VAL A 293 -1.89 -8.76 -25.68
CA VAL A 293 -2.75 -9.89 -26.00
C VAL A 293 -3.11 -9.82 -27.47
N THR A 294 -2.62 -10.75 -28.27
CA THR A 294 -2.78 -10.72 -29.72
C THR A 294 -2.96 -12.11 -30.34
N GLN A 295 -3.59 -12.17 -31.50
CA GLN A 295 -3.60 -13.34 -32.37
C GLN A 295 -2.63 -13.22 -33.57
N TYR A 296 -2.04 -12.04 -33.73
CA TYR A 296 -1.19 -11.69 -34.86
C TYR A 296 0.27 -11.91 -34.56
N GLU A 297 0.94 -12.73 -35.33
CA GLU A 297 2.33 -13.12 -35.15
C GLU A 297 3.28 -11.92 -35.17
N GLU A 298 3.07 -10.97 -36.08
CA GLU A 298 3.89 -9.76 -36.22
C GLU A 298 3.84 -8.88 -34.96
N ILE A 299 2.65 -8.74 -34.37
CA ILE A 299 2.46 -7.97 -33.13
C ILE A 299 3.12 -8.71 -31.95
N ARG A 300 3.01 -10.05 -31.93
CA ARG A 300 3.64 -10.90 -30.90
C ARG A 300 5.15 -10.76 -30.93
N GLN A 301 5.77 -10.94 -32.11
CA GLN A 301 7.23 -10.83 -32.27
C GLN A 301 7.74 -9.43 -31.92
N TYR A 302 7.00 -8.40 -32.33
CA TYR A 302 7.34 -7.03 -31.94
C TYR A 302 7.31 -6.85 -30.41
N ALA A 303 6.25 -7.31 -29.74
CA ALA A 303 6.11 -7.21 -28.30
C ALA A 303 7.27 -7.91 -27.56
N GLU A 304 7.56 -9.15 -27.92
CA GLU A 304 8.68 -9.93 -27.35
C GLU A 304 10.04 -9.26 -27.58
N LYS A 305 10.30 -8.76 -28.77
CA LYS A 305 11.54 -8.04 -29.11
C LYS A 305 11.72 -6.76 -28.30
N GLN A 306 10.61 -6.11 -27.91
CA GLN A 306 10.64 -4.91 -27.05
C GLN A 306 10.65 -5.24 -25.56
N GLY A 307 10.69 -6.51 -25.16
CA GLY A 307 10.68 -6.94 -23.77
C GLY A 307 9.31 -6.89 -23.08
N MET A 308 8.23 -6.77 -23.84
CA MET A 308 6.86 -6.92 -23.35
C MET A 308 6.48 -8.40 -23.23
N THR A 309 5.60 -8.73 -22.32
CA THR A 309 4.97 -10.06 -22.30
C THR A 309 3.94 -10.18 -23.42
N ALA A 310 4.04 -11.19 -24.25
CA ALA A 310 3.02 -11.47 -25.29
C ALA A 310 2.18 -12.67 -24.90
N VAL A 311 0.86 -12.55 -25.04
CA VAL A 311 -0.13 -13.60 -24.78
C VAL A 311 -0.92 -13.85 -26.04
N GLU A 312 -0.86 -15.09 -26.56
CA GLU A 312 -1.57 -15.49 -27.78
C GLU A 312 -3.06 -15.74 -27.48
N ASN A 313 -3.95 -15.08 -28.25
CA ASN A 313 -5.39 -15.32 -28.23
C ASN A 313 -5.85 -16.03 -29.52
N ARG A 314 -5.82 -17.36 -29.53
CA ARG A 314 -6.23 -18.19 -30.70
C ARG A 314 -7.73 -18.17 -30.98
N ASP A 315 -8.56 -17.80 -30.01
CA ASP A 315 -10.03 -17.92 -30.05
C ASP A 315 -10.73 -16.55 -29.93
N SER A 316 -10.17 -15.57 -30.65
CA SER A 316 -10.66 -14.18 -30.61
C SER A 316 -12.10 -14.02 -31.11
N SER A 317 -12.65 -15.03 -31.89
CA SER A 317 -14.03 -15.02 -32.38
C SER A 317 -15.10 -15.08 -31.29
N ARG A 318 -14.76 -15.60 -30.09
CA ARG A 318 -15.66 -15.76 -28.94
C ARG A 318 -15.46 -14.72 -27.85
N GLY A 319 -14.76 -13.63 -28.15
CA GLY A 319 -14.38 -12.62 -27.15
C GLY A 319 -13.18 -13.04 -26.30
N ILE A 320 -13.15 -12.66 -25.02
CA ILE A 320 -12.10 -13.11 -24.08
C ILE A 320 -12.37 -14.58 -23.74
N SER A 321 -11.64 -15.50 -24.37
CA SER A 321 -11.82 -16.94 -24.15
C SER A 321 -11.44 -17.36 -22.72
N PRO A 322 -12.02 -18.44 -22.17
CA PRO A 322 -11.63 -18.97 -20.85
C PRO A 322 -10.14 -19.30 -20.75
N SER A 323 -9.50 -19.72 -21.82
CA SER A 323 -8.06 -19.98 -21.87
C SER A 323 -7.23 -18.69 -21.76
N LEU A 324 -7.73 -17.57 -22.30
CA LEU A 324 -7.11 -16.25 -22.14
C LEU A 324 -7.30 -15.73 -20.73
N GLN A 325 -8.48 -15.93 -20.15
CA GLN A 325 -8.74 -15.59 -18.74
C GLN A 325 -7.79 -16.32 -17.81
N LEU A 326 -7.56 -17.61 -18.02
CA LEU A 326 -6.62 -18.41 -17.24
C LEU A 326 -5.16 -17.94 -17.42
N ARG A 327 -4.74 -17.59 -18.65
CA ARG A 327 -3.39 -17.09 -18.92
C ARG A 327 -3.17 -15.68 -18.37
N LEU A 328 -4.17 -14.81 -18.48
CA LEU A 328 -4.15 -13.50 -17.83
C LEU A 328 -4.14 -13.67 -16.32
N ALA A 329 -4.95 -14.54 -15.75
CA ALA A 329 -4.96 -14.85 -14.34
C ALA A 329 -3.59 -15.35 -13.85
N ALA A 330 -2.93 -16.24 -14.58
CA ALA A 330 -1.59 -16.72 -14.26
C ALA A 330 -0.51 -15.62 -14.38
N ALA A 331 -0.61 -14.71 -15.37
CA ALA A 331 0.25 -13.55 -15.49
C ALA A 331 0.02 -12.56 -14.32
N MET A 332 -1.25 -12.41 -13.92
CA MET A 332 -1.68 -11.61 -12.79
C MET A 332 -1.26 -12.23 -11.44
N GLU A 333 -1.26 -13.56 -11.31
CA GLU A 333 -0.77 -14.25 -10.11
C GLU A 333 0.74 -14.06 -9.89
N LYS A 334 1.53 -14.08 -10.94
CA LYS A 334 2.97 -13.78 -10.87
C LYS A 334 3.27 -12.35 -10.41
N SER A 335 2.35 -11.42 -10.62
CA SER A 335 2.47 -10.01 -10.20
C SER A 335 1.90 -9.73 -8.80
N ARG A 336 1.27 -10.72 -8.14
CA ARG A 336 0.65 -10.60 -6.81
C ARG A 336 1.63 -10.44 -5.65
N GLU A 337 2.92 -10.41 -5.92
CA GLU A 337 3.90 -10.30 -4.85
C GLU A 337 4.01 -8.85 -4.34
N GLU A 338 3.46 -8.59 -3.15
CA GLU A 338 3.77 -7.47 -2.25
C GLU A 338 3.17 -6.08 -2.55
N LYS A 339 2.19 -5.95 -3.51
CA LYS A 339 1.62 -4.65 -3.88
C LYS A 339 0.13 -4.74 -4.14
N GLU A 340 -0.59 -3.65 -3.91
CA GLU A 340 -1.94 -3.52 -4.43
C GLU A 340 -1.85 -3.38 -5.95
N ASN A 341 -2.27 -4.43 -6.68
CA ASN A 341 -2.11 -4.49 -8.12
C ASN A 341 -3.37 -3.96 -8.83
N TYR A 342 -3.17 -3.02 -9.74
CA TYR A 342 -4.18 -2.50 -10.65
C TYR A 342 -3.84 -2.88 -12.08
N TYR A 343 -4.85 -3.29 -12.84
CA TYR A 343 -4.70 -3.74 -14.22
C TYR A 343 -5.40 -2.77 -15.16
N LEU A 344 -4.61 -2.06 -15.96
CA LEU A 344 -5.06 -1.04 -16.87
C LEU A 344 -5.18 -1.60 -18.28
N PHE A 345 -6.41 -1.75 -18.75
CA PHE A 345 -6.72 -2.33 -20.07
C PHE A 345 -6.82 -1.26 -21.13
N PHE A 346 -6.11 -1.48 -22.21
CA PHE A 346 -6.11 -0.66 -23.42
C PHE A 346 -6.58 -1.44 -24.64
N VAL A 347 -7.13 -0.76 -25.64
CA VAL A 347 -7.32 -1.30 -26.98
C VAL A 347 -6.26 -0.73 -27.91
N ALA A 348 -5.63 -1.59 -28.73
CA ALA A 348 -4.45 -1.22 -29.53
C ALA A 348 -4.75 -0.23 -30.67
N ASP A 349 -6.03 0.03 -30.96
CA ASP A 349 -6.50 0.94 -32.00
C ASP A 349 -6.71 2.39 -31.56
N GLN A 350 -5.98 2.83 -30.52
CA GLN A 350 -6.01 4.19 -29.99
C GLN A 350 -4.68 4.94 -30.23
N PRO A 351 -4.34 5.29 -31.51
CA PRO A 351 -3.06 5.90 -31.84
C PRO A 351 -2.85 7.28 -31.26
N PHE A 352 -3.91 7.96 -30.81
CA PHE A 352 -3.86 9.33 -30.26
C PHE A 352 -3.91 9.38 -28.74
N LEU A 353 -4.02 8.25 -28.04
CA LEU A 353 -3.97 8.24 -26.58
C LEU A 353 -2.55 8.63 -26.11
N THR A 354 -2.43 9.73 -25.35
CA THR A 354 -1.14 10.29 -24.91
C THR A 354 -0.70 9.69 -23.58
N GLU A 355 0.61 9.72 -23.32
CA GLU A 355 1.18 9.36 -22.01
C GLU A 355 0.55 10.17 -20.88
N ARG A 356 0.42 11.48 -21.09
CA ARG A 356 -0.19 12.40 -20.13
C ARG A 356 -1.61 11.99 -19.75
N THR A 357 -2.43 11.64 -20.72
CA THR A 357 -3.81 11.16 -20.46
C THR A 357 -3.81 9.89 -19.61
N VAL A 358 -2.88 8.95 -19.86
CA VAL A 358 -2.75 7.73 -19.06
C VAL A 358 -2.32 8.06 -17.64
N GLU A 359 -1.31 8.91 -17.45
CA GLU A 359 -0.81 9.32 -16.13
C GLU A 359 -1.89 10.04 -15.32
N GLU A 360 -2.61 11.00 -15.94
CA GLU A 360 -3.71 11.73 -15.29
C GLU A 360 -4.85 10.80 -14.88
N PHE A 361 -5.24 9.86 -15.76
CA PHE A 361 -6.28 8.88 -15.46
C PHE A 361 -5.89 7.96 -14.29
N VAL A 362 -4.70 7.37 -14.33
CA VAL A 362 -4.20 6.52 -13.25
C VAL A 362 -4.12 7.30 -11.94
N SER A 363 -3.53 8.50 -11.95
CA SER A 363 -3.42 9.35 -10.77
C SER A 363 -4.78 9.71 -10.18
N ALA A 364 -5.75 10.08 -11.02
CA ALA A 364 -7.10 10.39 -10.58
C ALA A 364 -7.80 9.16 -9.99
N PHE A 365 -7.71 8.00 -10.67
CA PHE A 365 -8.34 6.76 -10.23
C PHE A 365 -7.79 6.27 -8.88
N LEU A 366 -6.47 6.22 -8.72
CA LEU A 366 -5.82 5.74 -7.50
C LEU A 366 -6.20 6.56 -6.25
N LYS A 367 -6.63 7.81 -6.43
CA LYS A 367 -7.13 8.68 -5.35
C LYS A 367 -8.57 8.33 -4.93
N THR A 368 -9.34 7.66 -5.77
CA THR A 368 -10.76 7.37 -5.49
C THR A 368 -10.97 6.24 -4.50
N GLY A 369 -10.00 5.33 -4.36
CA GLY A 369 -10.15 4.08 -3.60
C GLY A 369 -11.18 3.11 -4.19
N LYS A 370 -11.57 3.29 -5.45
CA LYS A 370 -12.53 2.41 -6.14
C LYS A 370 -11.83 1.18 -6.72
N GLY A 371 -12.60 0.09 -6.90
CA GLY A 371 -12.09 -1.15 -7.48
C GLY A 371 -12.05 -1.16 -9.01
N ILE A 372 -12.85 -0.33 -9.67
CA ILE A 372 -12.94 -0.25 -11.14
C ILE A 372 -13.16 1.21 -11.54
N GLY A 373 -12.51 1.62 -12.63
CA GLY A 373 -12.71 2.94 -13.26
C GLY A 373 -12.53 2.88 -14.77
N CYS A 374 -13.15 3.79 -15.49
CA CYS A 374 -12.96 3.93 -16.93
C CYS A 374 -12.94 5.40 -17.33
N VAL A 375 -12.33 5.70 -18.46
CA VAL A 375 -12.47 7.03 -19.08
C VAL A 375 -13.90 7.17 -19.59
N CYS A 376 -14.50 8.33 -19.37
CA CYS A 376 -15.85 8.63 -19.80
C CYS A 376 -15.85 9.93 -20.62
N LYS A 377 -16.57 9.92 -21.77
CA LYS A 377 -16.85 11.12 -22.55
C LYS A 377 -18.36 11.23 -22.76
N GLU A 378 -18.94 12.37 -22.35
CA GLU A 378 -20.38 12.65 -22.48
C GLU A 378 -21.28 11.51 -21.92
N GLY A 379 -20.89 10.92 -20.78
CA GLY A 379 -21.62 9.83 -20.16
C GLY A 379 -21.37 8.43 -20.76
N ILE A 380 -20.56 8.33 -21.82
CA ILE A 380 -20.24 7.06 -22.48
C ILE A 380 -18.90 6.55 -21.94
N ALA A 381 -18.93 5.36 -21.32
CA ALA A 381 -17.73 4.69 -20.85
C ALA A 381 -16.84 4.22 -22.00
N GLY A 382 -15.53 4.39 -21.85
CA GLY A 382 -14.54 4.04 -22.86
C GLY A 382 -13.25 3.47 -22.28
N ASN A 383 -12.26 3.25 -23.12
CA ASN A 383 -10.93 2.80 -22.73
C ASN A 383 -9.99 4.00 -22.54
N PRO A 384 -8.98 3.89 -21.63
CA PRO A 384 -8.65 2.70 -20.83
C PRO A 384 -9.64 2.44 -19.67
N VAL A 385 -9.61 1.19 -19.20
CA VAL A 385 -10.32 0.71 -18.00
C VAL A 385 -9.29 0.19 -16.99
N ILE A 386 -9.45 0.51 -15.72
CA ILE A 386 -8.56 0.08 -14.64
C ILE A 386 -9.35 -0.69 -13.58
#